data_68718c749a89799384c139777718e5fe
#
_entry.id   68718c749a89799384c139777718e5fe
#
_cell.length_a   1.000
_cell.length_b   1.000
_cell.length_c   1.000
_cell.angle_alpha   90.00
_cell.angle_beta   90.00
_cell.angle_gamma   90.00
#
_symmetry.space_group_name_H-M   'P 1'
#
loop_
_entity.id
_entity.type
_entity.pdbx_description
1 polymer ?
#
loop_
_entity_poly.entity_id
_entity_poly.type
_entity_poly.pdbx_seq_one_letter_code
_entity_poly.pdbx_strand_id
1 'polypeptide(L)'
;MKRISWSLLALLTIGILNTQAQLTQKPPLHGKEWMAITGKPLAATAGATIFNKGGNAVDAACAMLAATCTMWDVLSWGGETQALIYNPKTKKVIAINAMGIAPTGATPEFFKSKGYNFPPEYGPLAATTPGTPGGICHMLAEYGTMSLKEVLKPAMQLAAGYPIDAQTANSIERGKQRIKEWTYSKSVFLPHLGEKREAPEAGEIFVQKDLLATLTKMVEAEQSALKKGATRKAAIMAAYDRFYKGDIADEFVRGAQEQGGLITKADLAKWKPLEEEPTMVNYKGIDVYKLQPWTQGPAMLQALNILENFDLKSMGYNSTQYIHTVYQAMSMAFADRDFYYGDPYFSSQIPMKGLLSKEYAKLRASQINPSMNDGNIGPGDPYPFEGKTNPFKALLASR
;
A
#
# COMPACT_ATOMS: atom_id res chain seq x y z
N MET A 1 -42.84 46.91 15.63
CA MET A 1 -42.07 45.68 15.94
C MET A 1 -42.52 44.41 15.18
N LYS A 2 -43.65 44.36 14.46
CA LYS A 2 -44.11 43.13 13.74
C LYS A 2 -43.55 42.98 12.29
N ARG A 3 -42.95 44.01 11.69
CA ARG A 3 -42.44 43.93 10.30
C ARG A 3 -41.02 43.36 10.17
N ILE A 4 -40.22 43.37 11.24
CA ILE A 4 -38.84 42.84 11.23
C ILE A 4 -38.83 41.31 11.27
N SER A 5 -39.87 40.68 11.89
CA SER A 5 -39.98 39.22 12.01
C SER A 5 -40.15 38.48 10.68
N TRP A 6 -40.89 39.08 9.73
CA TRP A 6 -41.15 38.44 8.42
C TRP A 6 -39.95 38.50 7.47
N SER A 7 -39.18 39.58 7.54
CA SER A 7 -37.95 39.72 6.73
C SER A 7 -36.85 38.75 7.20
N LEU A 8 -36.74 38.51 8.50
CA LEU A 8 -35.78 37.52 9.05
C LEU A 8 -36.17 36.08 8.68
N LEU A 9 -37.48 35.77 8.68
CA LEU A 9 -37.99 34.43 8.29
C LEU A 9 -37.80 34.18 6.79
N ALA A 10 -37.98 35.23 5.94
CA ALA A 10 -37.75 35.15 4.50
C ALA A 10 -36.24 34.97 4.17
N LEU A 11 -35.35 35.61 4.91
CA LEU A 11 -33.90 35.45 4.78
C LEU A 11 -33.41 34.07 5.22
N LEU A 12 -34.02 33.48 6.27
CA LEU A 12 -33.72 32.09 6.71
C LEU A 12 -34.22 31.06 5.70
N THR A 13 -35.39 31.27 5.06
CA THR A 13 -35.91 30.33 4.05
C THR A 13 -35.15 30.40 2.72
N ILE A 14 -34.63 31.55 2.33
CA ILE A 14 -33.79 31.70 1.12
C ILE A 14 -32.40 31.05 1.32
N GLY A 15 -31.87 31.04 2.57
CA GLY A 15 -30.61 30.37 2.90
C GLY A 15 -30.66 28.84 2.88
N ILE A 16 -31.85 28.24 2.98
CA ILE A 16 -32.01 26.78 3.01
C ILE A 16 -32.17 26.17 1.59
N LEU A 17 -32.50 26.98 0.59
CA LEU A 17 -32.84 26.48 -0.75
C LEU A 17 -31.67 26.27 -1.73
N ASN A 18 -30.44 26.53 -1.35
CA ASN A 18 -29.28 26.40 -2.23
C ASN A 18 -28.03 25.75 -1.66
N THR A 19 -28.15 24.88 -0.66
CA THR A 19 -27.07 23.95 -0.36
C THR A 19 -27.17 22.73 -1.26
N GLN A 20 -27.01 22.91 -2.55
CA GLN A 20 -26.53 21.80 -3.38
C GLN A 20 -25.09 21.57 -2.95
N ALA A 21 -24.85 20.43 -2.28
CA ALA A 21 -23.51 19.95 -2.06
C ALA A 21 -22.80 20.00 -3.42
N GLN A 22 -21.73 20.78 -3.50
CA GLN A 22 -20.93 20.87 -4.71
C GLN A 22 -20.42 19.47 -5.00
N LEU A 23 -21.00 18.81 -6.00
CA LEU A 23 -20.52 17.53 -6.48
C LEU A 23 -19.07 17.74 -6.90
N THR A 24 -18.13 17.10 -6.20
CA THR A 24 -16.74 17.04 -6.63
C THR A 24 -16.71 16.31 -7.98
N GLN A 25 -16.77 17.06 -9.05
CA GLN A 25 -16.76 16.54 -10.41
C GLN A 25 -15.32 16.37 -10.87
N LYS A 26 -14.70 15.28 -10.45
CA LYS A 26 -13.64 14.73 -11.28
C LYS A 26 -14.35 13.94 -12.38
N PRO A 27 -14.23 14.33 -13.67
CA PRO A 27 -14.85 13.57 -14.74
C PRO A 27 -14.30 12.14 -14.71
N PRO A 28 -15.15 11.11 -14.91
CA PRO A 28 -14.69 9.74 -15.03
C PRO A 28 -13.74 9.64 -16.22
N LEU A 29 -12.58 9.03 -16.01
CA LEU A 29 -11.62 8.78 -17.07
C LEU A 29 -11.95 7.47 -17.76
N HIS A 30 -12.02 7.50 -19.09
CA HIS A 30 -12.25 6.33 -19.92
C HIS A 30 -11.03 6.11 -20.82
N GLY A 31 -10.41 4.95 -20.71
CA GLY A 31 -9.32 4.53 -21.59
C GLY A 31 -9.81 3.48 -22.59
N LYS A 32 -9.47 3.63 -23.86
CA LYS A 32 -9.75 2.62 -24.89
C LYS A 32 -8.69 1.52 -24.91
N GLU A 33 -7.42 1.88 -24.77
CA GLU A 33 -6.29 0.98 -24.95
C GLU A 33 -5.54 0.72 -23.63
N TRP A 34 -5.36 1.77 -22.82
CA TRP A 34 -4.69 1.69 -21.53
C TRP A 34 -5.15 2.79 -20.58
N MET A 35 -4.83 2.60 -19.31
CA MET A 35 -5.03 3.61 -18.27
C MET A 35 -3.87 3.53 -17.27
N ALA A 36 -3.34 4.70 -16.87
CA ALA A 36 -2.31 4.84 -15.85
C ALA A 36 -2.87 5.71 -14.72
N ILE A 37 -3.03 5.13 -13.52
CA ILE A 37 -3.64 5.79 -12.38
C ILE A 37 -2.75 5.62 -11.15
N THR A 38 -2.44 6.74 -10.51
CA THR A 38 -1.79 6.81 -9.19
C THR A 38 -2.25 8.06 -8.45
N GLY A 39 -2.03 8.13 -7.14
CA GLY A 39 -2.30 9.32 -6.32
C GLY A 39 -1.41 10.53 -6.66
N LYS A 40 -0.29 10.32 -7.37
CA LYS A 40 0.65 11.37 -7.78
C LYS A 40 0.60 11.58 -9.30
N PRO A 41 0.15 12.75 -9.80
CA PRO A 41 0.00 12.99 -11.25
C PRO A 41 1.28 12.75 -12.06
N LEU A 42 2.45 13.18 -11.56
CA LEU A 42 3.72 12.96 -12.24
C LEU A 42 4.08 11.47 -12.35
N ALA A 43 3.73 10.66 -11.36
CA ALA A 43 3.92 9.21 -11.43
C ALA A 43 2.95 8.57 -12.44
N ALA A 44 1.70 9.04 -12.55
CA ALA A 44 0.80 8.59 -13.62
C ALA A 44 1.35 8.92 -15.01
N THR A 45 1.99 10.09 -15.18
CA THR A 45 2.68 10.48 -16.41
C THR A 45 3.84 9.52 -16.75
N ALA A 46 4.57 9.02 -15.73
CA ALA A 46 5.59 7.99 -15.97
C ALA A 46 4.99 6.73 -16.61
N GLY A 47 3.86 6.23 -16.10
CA GLY A 47 3.14 5.09 -16.70
C GLY A 47 2.66 5.36 -18.12
N ALA A 48 2.06 6.53 -18.36
CA ALA A 48 1.64 6.96 -19.70
C ALA A 48 2.82 7.00 -20.70
N THR A 49 3.99 7.48 -20.24
CA THR A 49 5.22 7.51 -21.07
C THR A 49 5.66 6.11 -21.46
N ILE A 50 5.53 5.14 -20.57
CA ILE A 50 5.88 3.73 -20.85
C ILE A 50 4.89 3.14 -21.88
N PHE A 51 3.59 3.34 -21.71
CA PHE A 51 2.60 2.89 -22.68
C PHE A 51 2.83 3.47 -24.07
N ASN A 52 3.13 4.78 -24.17
CA ASN A 52 3.43 5.45 -25.44
C ASN A 52 4.68 4.89 -26.13
N LYS A 53 5.57 4.23 -25.41
CA LYS A 53 6.75 3.53 -25.95
C LYS A 53 6.51 2.06 -26.28
N GLY A 54 5.27 1.57 -26.11
CA GLY A 54 4.90 0.18 -26.37
C GLY A 54 5.13 -0.79 -25.21
N GLY A 55 5.42 -0.28 -24.00
CA GLY A 55 5.48 -1.11 -22.79
C GLY A 55 4.10 -1.65 -22.40
N ASN A 56 4.10 -2.79 -21.72
CA ASN A 56 2.86 -3.39 -21.20
C ASN A 56 2.46 -2.79 -19.84
N ALA A 57 1.33 -3.27 -19.27
CA ALA A 57 0.80 -2.78 -18.00
C ALA A 57 1.78 -2.98 -16.82
N VAL A 58 2.58 -4.04 -16.84
CA VAL A 58 3.59 -4.29 -15.79
C VAL A 58 4.75 -3.32 -15.89
N ASP A 59 5.25 -3.06 -17.12
CA ASP A 59 6.29 -2.05 -17.35
C ASP A 59 5.83 -0.66 -16.84
N ALA A 60 4.58 -0.30 -17.16
CA ALA A 60 3.98 0.97 -16.72
C ALA A 60 3.80 1.03 -15.20
N ALA A 61 3.31 -0.04 -14.58
CA ALA A 61 3.13 -0.13 -13.12
C ALA A 61 4.48 -0.02 -12.38
N CYS A 62 5.52 -0.71 -12.85
CA CYS A 62 6.87 -0.60 -12.30
C CYS A 62 7.43 0.83 -12.39
N ALA A 63 7.22 1.50 -13.53
CA ALA A 63 7.64 2.90 -13.70
C ALA A 63 6.87 3.86 -12.78
N MET A 64 5.55 3.67 -12.65
CA MET A 64 4.72 4.46 -11.74
C MET A 64 5.12 4.26 -10.28
N LEU A 65 5.35 3.01 -9.87
CA LEU A 65 5.80 2.68 -8.51
C LEU A 65 7.15 3.35 -8.21
N ALA A 66 8.13 3.18 -9.09
CA ALA A 66 9.46 3.79 -8.93
C ALA A 66 9.38 5.33 -8.88
N ALA A 67 8.56 5.94 -9.73
CA ALA A 67 8.33 7.39 -9.73
C ALA A 67 7.65 7.86 -8.43
N THR A 68 6.65 7.15 -7.93
CA THR A 68 5.96 7.48 -6.68
C THR A 68 6.94 7.47 -5.50
N CYS A 69 7.89 6.52 -5.47
CA CYS A 69 8.90 6.44 -4.42
C CYS A 69 9.81 7.68 -4.33
N THR A 70 9.84 8.54 -5.35
CA THR A 70 10.59 9.82 -5.32
C THR A 70 9.80 10.99 -4.74
N MET A 71 8.52 10.81 -4.39
CA MET A 71 7.58 11.91 -4.16
C MET A 71 7.07 12.02 -2.72
N TRP A 72 7.78 11.44 -1.74
CA TRP A 72 7.31 11.44 -0.35
C TRP A 72 5.82 11.06 -0.27
N ASP A 73 5.44 9.97 -0.87
CA ASP A 73 4.17 9.32 -0.59
C ASP A 73 4.39 8.28 0.51
N VAL A 74 3.37 7.54 0.90
CA VAL A 74 3.51 6.39 1.79
C VAL A 74 4.50 5.37 1.23
N LEU A 75 4.57 5.27 -0.10
CA LEU A 75 5.53 4.42 -0.81
C LEU A 75 6.95 4.99 -0.79
N SER A 76 7.93 4.14 -0.57
CA SER A 76 9.35 4.49 -0.62
C SER A 76 10.17 3.40 -1.30
N TRP A 77 11.40 3.75 -1.72
CA TRP A 77 12.33 2.76 -2.29
C TRP A 77 12.73 1.69 -1.26
N GLY A 78 12.72 2.03 0.01
CA GLY A 78 12.93 1.10 1.13
C GLY A 78 11.68 0.39 1.63
N GLY A 79 10.53 0.61 1.00
CA GLY A 79 9.24 0.03 1.40
C GLY A 79 9.00 -1.36 0.81
N GLU A 80 7.71 -1.66 0.62
CA GLU A 80 7.24 -2.94 0.07
C GLU A 80 6.51 -2.77 -1.26
N THR A 81 6.30 -3.89 -1.95
CA THR A 81 5.44 -3.99 -3.13
C THR A 81 4.39 -5.08 -2.95
N GLN A 82 3.15 -4.70 -3.19
CA GLN A 82 1.97 -5.54 -3.18
C GLN A 82 1.29 -5.41 -4.55
N ALA A 83 1.17 -6.48 -5.30
CA ALA A 83 0.57 -6.40 -6.63
C ALA A 83 -0.33 -7.59 -6.96
N LEU A 84 -1.36 -7.32 -7.76
CA LEU A 84 -2.15 -8.33 -8.46
C LEU A 84 -1.98 -8.09 -9.95
N ILE A 85 -1.57 -9.12 -10.68
CA ILE A 85 -1.31 -9.08 -12.11
C ILE A 85 -2.28 -10.04 -12.80
N TYR A 86 -3.20 -9.51 -13.62
CA TYR A 86 -3.99 -10.36 -14.51
C TYR A 86 -3.16 -10.69 -15.74
N ASN A 87 -2.94 -12.00 -15.96
CA ASN A 87 -2.26 -12.48 -17.15
C ASN A 87 -3.27 -12.95 -18.19
N PRO A 88 -3.48 -12.23 -19.31
CA PRO A 88 -4.50 -12.57 -20.29
C PRO A 88 -4.20 -13.86 -21.06
N LYS A 89 -2.94 -14.30 -21.13
CA LYS A 89 -2.55 -15.55 -21.81
C LYS A 89 -2.99 -16.77 -21.02
N THR A 90 -2.82 -16.74 -19.71
CA THR A 90 -3.19 -17.85 -18.80
C THR A 90 -4.59 -17.67 -18.19
N LYS A 91 -5.18 -16.47 -18.32
CA LYS A 91 -6.43 -16.05 -17.67
C LYS A 91 -6.39 -16.17 -16.15
N LYS A 92 -5.21 -16.08 -15.55
CA LYS A 92 -5.01 -16.13 -14.11
C LYS A 92 -4.65 -14.76 -13.55
N VAL A 93 -5.05 -14.54 -12.31
CA VAL A 93 -4.54 -13.45 -11.48
C VAL A 93 -3.41 -13.97 -10.64
N ILE A 94 -2.27 -13.29 -10.64
CA ILE A 94 -1.07 -13.63 -9.90
C ILE A 94 -0.92 -12.60 -8.79
N ALA A 95 -0.67 -13.07 -7.56
CA ALA A 95 -0.39 -12.23 -6.42
C ALA A 95 1.13 -12.12 -6.21
N ILE A 96 1.63 -10.91 -6.08
CA ILE A 96 3.03 -10.63 -5.75
C ILE A 96 3.12 -10.15 -4.32
N ASN A 97 3.84 -10.90 -3.51
CA ASN A 97 4.23 -10.53 -2.16
C ASN A 97 5.71 -10.14 -2.16
N ALA A 98 5.96 -8.84 -2.16
CA ALA A 98 7.29 -8.28 -1.94
C ALA A 98 7.28 -7.39 -0.68
N MET A 99 6.74 -7.96 0.41
CA MET A 99 6.84 -7.40 1.75
C MET A 99 8.26 -7.55 2.29
N GLY A 100 8.69 -6.57 3.05
CA GLY A 100 9.89 -6.70 3.86
C GLY A 100 9.68 -7.69 4.99
N ILE A 101 10.71 -8.48 5.28
CA ILE A 101 10.75 -9.35 6.46
C ILE A 101 11.54 -8.66 7.59
N ALA A 102 11.19 -8.99 8.82
CA ALA A 102 11.96 -8.53 9.97
C ALA A 102 13.39 -9.06 9.92
N PRO A 103 14.40 -8.24 10.29
CA PRO A 103 15.77 -8.72 10.41
C PRO A 103 15.88 -9.86 11.43
N THR A 104 16.82 -10.77 11.23
CA THR A 104 17.00 -11.94 12.11
C THR A 104 17.23 -11.55 13.57
N GLY A 105 17.83 -10.37 13.83
CA GLY A 105 18.04 -9.84 15.18
C GLY A 105 16.81 -9.20 15.84
N ALA A 106 15.71 -9.03 15.14
CA ALA A 106 14.48 -8.39 15.65
C ALA A 106 13.61 -9.42 16.40
N THR A 107 14.11 -9.96 17.50
CA THR A 107 13.40 -10.96 18.29
C THR A 107 12.57 -10.32 19.43
N PRO A 108 11.54 -11.00 19.94
CA PRO A 108 10.80 -10.52 21.12
C PRO A 108 11.68 -10.26 22.32
N GLU A 109 12.72 -11.10 22.54
CA GLU A 109 13.67 -10.97 23.63
C GLU A 109 14.51 -9.70 23.48
N PHE A 110 14.96 -9.40 22.24
CA PHE A 110 15.69 -8.17 21.96
C PHE A 110 14.85 -6.94 22.32
N PHE A 111 13.61 -6.84 21.84
CA PHE A 111 12.76 -5.68 22.13
C PHE A 111 12.42 -5.56 23.62
N LYS A 112 12.10 -6.66 24.30
CA LYS A 112 11.88 -6.69 25.75
C LYS A 112 13.10 -6.23 26.54
N SER A 113 14.33 -6.64 26.13
CA SER A 113 15.58 -6.21 26.77
C SER A 113 15.83 -4.71 26.65
N LYS A 114 15.22 -4.05 25.64
CA LYS A 114 15.24 -2.59 25.43
C LYS A 114 14.07 -1.86 26.07
N GLY A 115 13.18 -2.56 26.79
CA GLY A 115 12.00 -1.99 27.44
C GLY A 115 10.79 -1.80 26.50
N TYR A 116 10.82 -2.39 25.31
CA TYR A 116 9.70 -2.33 24.37
C TYR A 116 8.77 -3.55 24.51
N ASN A 117 7.47 -3.33 24.58
CA ASN A 117 6.48 -4.41 24.50
C ASN A 117 6.25 -4.86 23.04
N PHE A 118 6.44 -3.94 22.08
CA PHE A 118 6.33 -4.15 20.63
C PHE A 118 7.47 -3.41 19.95
N PRO A 119 7.83 -3.76 18.69
CA PRO A 119 8.75 -2.94 17.91
C PRO A 119 8.26 -1.48 17.87
N PRO A 120 9.18 -0.49 17.90
CA PRO A 120 8.79 0.92 17.80
C PRO A 120 8.10 1.20 16.45
N GLU A 121 7.21 2.18 16.44
CA GLU A 121 6.45 2.55 15.24
C GLU A 121 7.35 3.18 14.15
N TYR A 122 8.46 3.80 14.56
CA TYR A 122 9.34 4.56 13.66
C TYR A 122 10.81 4.30 13.98
N GLY A 123 11.67 4.68 13.02
CA GLY A 123 13.13 4.67 13.19
C GLY A 123 13.79 3.36 12.82
N PRO A 124 15.11 3.26 13.03
CA PRO A 124 15.90 2.14 12.53
C PRO A 124 15.50 0.77 13.09
N LEU A 125 14.92 0.72 14.29
CA LEU A 125 14.45 -0.53 14.92
C LEU A 125 13.08 -1.00 14.38
N ALA A 126 12.35 -0.12 13.66
CA ALA A 126 11.11 -0.48 12.97
C ALA A 126 11.36 -0.99 11.55
N ALA A 127 12.59 -0.87 11.04
CA ALA A 127 12.93 -1.16 9.67
C ALA A 127 12.88 -2.66 9.37
N THR A 128 12.26 -3.01 8.25
CA THR A 128 12.27 -4.34 7.64
C THR A 128 13.12 -4.33 6.37
N THR A 129 13.42 -5.52 5.84
CA THR A 129 14.16 -5.64 4.57
C THR A 129 13.39 -4.90 3.46
N PRO A 130 14.04 -4.01 2.67
CA PRO A 130 13.41 -3.33 1.55
C PRO A 130 12.82 -4.31 0.52
N GLY A 131 11.53 -4.19 0.24
CA GLY A 131 10.84 -5.06 -0.72
C GLY A 131 10.64 -4.42 -2.10
N THR A 132 10.48 -3.09 -2.17
CA THR A 132 10.16 -2.38 -3.41
C THR A 132 11.16 -2.61 -4.55
N PRO A 133 12.49 -2.51 -4.35
CA PRO A 133 13.46 -2.75 -5.43
C PRO A 133 13.34 -4.14 -6.03
N GLY A 134 13.23 -5.15 -5.15
CA GLY A 134 13.09 -6.54 -5.59
C GLY A 134 11.75 -6.85 -6.22
N GLY A 135 10.67 -6.25 -5.70
CA GLY A 135 9.34 -6.36 -6.31
C GLY A 135 9.30 -5.81 -7.72
N ILE A 136 9.89 -4.63 -7.96
CA ILE A 136 10.02 -4.04 -9.30
C ILE A 136 10.85 -4.96 -10.21
N CYS A 137 12.05 -5.39 -9.76
CA CYS A 137 12.90 -6.27 -10.56
C CYS A 137 12.20 -7.58 -10.92
N HIS A 138 11.51 -8.20 -9.95
CA HIS A 138 10.80 -9.45 -10.17
C HIS A 138 9.64 -9.30 -11.17
N MET A 139 8.73 -8.34 -10.91
CA MET A 139 7.59 -8.11 -11.81
C MET A 139 8.05 -7.77 -13.22
N LEU A 140 9.05 -6.92 -13.35
CA LEU A 140 9.61 -6.53 -14.66
C LEU A 140 10.26 -7.71 -15.36
N ALA A 141 11.05 -8.53 -14.65
CA ALA A 141 11.75 -9.68 -15.22
C ALA A 141 10.78 -10.76 -15.74
N GLU A 142 9.73 -11.06 -14.97
CA GLU A 142 8.78 -12.15 -15.26
C GLU A 142 7.66 -11.71 -16.21
N TYR A 143 7.11 -10.51 -16.04
CA TYR A 143 5.88 -10.08 -16.71
C TYR A 143 6.04 -8.83 -17.58
N GLY A 144 7.14 -8.08 -17.44
CA GLY A 144 7.43 -6.93 -18.26
C GLY A 144 8.07 -7.29 -19.60
N THR A 145 8.19 -6.30 -20.47
CA THR A 145 8.79 -6.40 -21.81
C THR A 145 9.96 -5.45 -22.02
N MET A 146 10.03 -4.37 -21.23
CA MET A 146 11.06 -3.33 -21.35
C MET A 146 12.29 -3.63 -20.47
N SER A 147 13.36 -2.87 -20.66
CA SER A 147 14.53 -2.89 -19.81
C SER A 147 14.32 -2.13 -18.50
N LEU A 148 15.08 -2.47 -17.46
CA LEU A 148 15.07 -1.71 -16.20
C LEU A 148 15.46 -0.25 -16.41
N LYS A 149 16.43 0.01 -17.31
CA LYS A 149 16.85 1.37 -17.70
C LYS A 149 15.69 2.21 -18.23
N GLU A 150 14.84 1.64 -19.09
CA GLU A 150 13.70 2.36 -19.66
C GLU A 150 12.63 2.63 -18.60
N VAL A 151 12.34 1.63 -17.78
CA VAL A 151 11.30 1.69 -16.72
C VAL A 151 11.70 2.63 -15.59
N LEU A 152 12.97 2.64 -15.16
CA LEU A 152 13.46 3.54 -14.10
C LEU A 152 13.75 4.98 -14.58
N LYS A 153 13.82 5.22 -15.88
CA LYS A 153 14.18 6.55 -16.42
C LYS A 153 13.30 7.69 -15.86
N PRO A 154 11.97 7.58 -15.78
CA PRO A 154 11.14 8.64 -15.18
C PRO A 154 11.47 8.89 -13.70
N ALA A 155 11.65 7.83 -12.92
CA ALA A 155 12.03 7.96 -11.51
C ALA A 155 13.40 8.62 -11.33
N MET A 156 14.38 8.27 -12.16
CA MET A 156 15.71 8.89 -12.16
C MET A 156 15.63 10.40 -12.50
N GLN A 157 14.77 10.79 -13.47
CA GLN A 157 14.54 12.19 -13.80
C GLN A 157 13.93 12.96 -12.62
N LEU A 158 12.96 12.38 -11.91
CA LEU A 158 12.34 12.97 -10.73
C LEU A 158 13.32 13.05 -9.55
N ALA A 159 14.12 12.00 -9.32
CA ALA A 159 15.15 12.03 -8.28
C ALA A 159 16.26 13.08 -8.56
N ALA A 160 16.54 13.36 -9.84
CA ALA A 160 17.45 14.45 -10.22
C ALA A 160 16.89 15.83 -9.94
N GLY A 161 15.58 15.97 -9.81
CA GLY A 161 14.90 17.19 -9.39
C GLY A 161 13.52 17.35 -10.03
N TYR A 162 12.53 17.69 -9.23
CA TYR A 162 11.17 18.03 -9.68
C TYR A 162 10.57 19.10 -8.77
N PRO A 163 9.63 19.93 -9.28
CA PRO A 163 8.94 20.88 -8.45
C PRO A 163 8.01 20.15 -7.47
N ILE A 164 8.33 20.25 -6.17
CA ILE A 164 7.57 19.54 -5.13
C ILE A 164 6.16 20.14 -4.97
N ASP A 165 5.16 19.29 -4.81
CA ASP A 165 3.79 19.73 -4.58
C ASP A 165 3.58 20.26 -3.15
N ALA A 166 2.58 21.15 -2.98
CA ALA A 166 2.28 21.79 -1.70
C ALA A 166 1.89 20.77 -0.61
N GLN A 167 1.18 19.69 -0.95
CA GLN A 167 0.76 18.68 0.02
C GLN A 167 1.98 17.96 0.59
N THR A 168 2.90 17.56 -0.27
CA THR A 168 4.15 16.87 0.11
C THR A 168 5.05 17.78 0.93
N ALA A 169 5.33 19.01 0.45
CA ALA A 169 6.13 20.01 1.16
C ALA A 169 5.57 20.31 2.56
N ASN A 170 4.26 20.47 2.69
CA ASN A 170 3.61 20.71 3.98
C ASN A 170 3.60 19.46 4.89
N SER A 171 3.57 18.26 4.32
CA SER A 171 3.69 17.03 5.11
C SER A 171 5.08 16.85 5.71
N ILE A 172 6.12 17.19 4.95
CA ILE A 172 7.51 17.22 5.44
C ILE A 172 7.63 18.26 6.56
N GLU A 173 7.10 19.47 6.38
CA GLU A 173 7.15 20.52 7.41
C GLU A 173 6.44 20.11 8.70
N ARG A 174 5.26 19.49 8.61
CA ARG A 174 4.55 18.96 9.80
C ARG A 174 5.34 17.86 10.51
N GLY A 175 6.06 17.02 9.75
CA GLY A 175 6.86 15.91 10.28
C GLY A 175 8.29 16.29 10.70
N LYS A 176 8.72 17.54 10.53
CA LYS A 176 10.12 17.96 10.64
C LYS A 176 10.79 17.60 11.95
N GLN A 177 10.10 17.64 13.07
CA GLN A 177 10.70 17.31 14.37
C GLN A 177 11.17 15.86 14.41
N ARG A 178 10.35 14.92 13.90
CA ARG A 178 10.71 13.52 13.78
C ARG A 178 11.82 13.30 12.74
N ILE A 179 11.75 13.98 11.60
CA ILE A 179 12.77 13.88 10.54
C ILE A 179 14.16 14.28 11.07
N LYS A 180 14.24 15.25 11.98
CA LYS A 180 15.49 15.70 12.61
C LYS A 180 16.17 14.63 13.47
N GLU A 181 15.44 13.64 13.95
CA GLU A 181 16.00 12.55 14.75
C GLU A 181 16.91 11.65 13.90
N TRP A 182 16.77 11.68 12.57
CA TRP A 182 17.50 10.79 11.66
C TRP A 182 18.44 11.59 10.75
N THR A 183 19.73 11.34 10.91
CA THR A 183 20.81 12.10 10.26
C THR A 183 20.62 12.20 8.74
N TYR A 184 20.35 11.07 8.07
CA TYR A 184 20.22 11.03 6.61
C TYR A 184 18.89 11.62 6.12
N SER A 185 17.79 11.33 6.80
CA SER A 185 16.48 11.90 6.47
C SER A 185 16.48 13.43 6.57
N LYS A 186 17.10 13.95 7.64
CA LYS A 186 17.26 15.39 7.87
C LYS A 186 17.95 16.08 6.69
N SER A 187 19.04 15.50 6.20
CA SER A 187 19.85 16.10 5.11
C SER A 187 19.11 16.10 3.77
N VAL A 188 18.15 15.20 3.55
CA VAL A 188 17.38 15.10 2.30
C VAL A 188 16.12 15.95 2.35
N PHE A 189 15.35 15.87 3.45
CA PHE A 189 14.00 16.42 3.51
C PHE A 189 13.91 17.81 4.12
N LEU A 190 14.96 18.32 4.76
CA LEU A 190 14.97 19.64 5.39
C LEU A 190 16.08 20.52 4.78
N PRO A 191 15.93 20.97 3.51
CA PRO A 191 16.95 21.77 2.83
C PRO A 191 17.17 23.14 3.49
N HIS A 192 16.20 23.67 4.23
CA HIS A 192 16.23 24.96 4.93
C HIS A 192 16.40 24.79 6.45
N LEU A 193 17.18 23.79 6.87
CA LEU A 193 17.38 23.46 8.29
C LEU A 193 17.81 24.69 9.10
N GLY A 194 17.08 24.97 10.19
CA GLY A 194 17.32 26.14 11.08
C GLY A 194 16.50 27.38 10.70
N GLU A 195 15.77 27.38 9.61
CA GLU A 195 14.87 28.46 9.24
C GLU A 195 13.48 28.27 9.85
N LYS A 196 12.59 29.25 9.71
CA LYS A 196 11.20 29.16 10.20
C LYS A 196 10.46 28.00 9.54
N ARG A 197 10.62 27.84 8.24
CA ARG A 197 10.23 26.67 7.47
C ARG A 197 11.49 25.91 7.07
N GLU A 198 11.57 24.62 7.43
CA GLU A 198 12.75 23.80 7.16
C GLU A 198 12.54 22.82 5.99
N ALA A 199 11.28 22.49 5.68
CA ALA A 199 10.91 21.72 4.48
C ALA A 199 11.02 22.59 3.22
N PRO A 200 11.08 21.98 2.02
CA PRO A 200 11.00 22.72 0.76
C PRO A 200 9.73 23.57 0.68
N GLU A 201 9.80 24.67 -0.05
CA GLU A 201 8.61 25.43 -0.45
C GLU A 201 7.87 24.73 -1.60
N ALA A 202 6.55 24.95 -1.70
CA ALA A 202 5.77 24.43 -2.81
C ALA A 202 6.30 24.97 -4.16
N GLY A 203 6.60 24.08 -5.09
CA GLY A 203 7.18 24.42 -6.39
C GLY A 203 8.71 24.50 -6.40
N GLU A 204 9.37 24.40 -5.27
CA GLU A 204 10.83 24.30 -5.17
C GLU A 204 11.33 22.99 -5.80
N ILE A 205 12.51 23.04 -6.41
CA ILE A 205 13.11 21.84 -7.01
C ILE A 205 13.66 20.93 -5.91
N PHE A 206 12.97 19.82 -5.68
CA PHE A 206 13.36 18.83 -4.69
C PHE A 206 14.23 17.75 -5.33
N VAL A 207 15.43 17.53 -4.77
CA VAL A 207 16.47 16.64 -5.33
C VAL A 207 16.83 15.55 -4.33
N GLN A 208 16.91 14.31 -4.81
CA GLN A 208 17.32 13.13 -4.02
C GLN A 208 18.54 12.47 -4.64
N LYS A 209 19.72 13.05 -4.39
CA LYS A 209 21.00 12.63 -5.02
C LYS A 209 21.35 11.17 -4.75
N ASP A 210 21.15 10.70 -3.52
CA ASP A 210 21.52 9.35 -3.10
C ASP A 210 20.57 8.30 -3.70
N LEU A 211 19.28 8.62 -3.82
CA LEU A 211 18.32 7.79 -4.51
C LEU A 211 18.67 7.70 -6.01
N LEU A 212 18.99 8.83 -6.64
CA LEU A 212 19.43 8.85 -8.05
C LEU A 212 20.69 7.99 -8.25
N ALA A 213 21.66 8.08 -7.35
CA ALA A 213 22.87 7.26 -7.40
C ALA A 213 22.56 5.76 -7.27
N THR A 214 21.64 5.38 -6.37
CA THR A 214 21.18 4.00 -6.19
C THR A 214 20.49 3.47 -7.46
N LEU A 215 19.56 4.22 -8.03
CA LEU A 215 18.88 3.86 -9.28
C LEU A 215 19.86 3.73 -10.45
N THR A 216 20.84 4.64 -10.53
CA THR A 216 21.91 4.61 -11.53
C THR A 216 22.74 3.33 -11.42
N LYS A 217 23.19 2.97 -10.22
CA LYS A 217 23.93 1.73 -9.97
C LYS A 217 23.14 0.48 -10.40
N MET A 218 21.83 0.43 -10.16
CA MET A 218 21.00 -0.69 -10.59
C MET A 218 20.92 -0.78 -12.12
N VAL A 219 20.74 0.35 -12.80
CA VAL A 219 20.74 0.42 -14.27
C VAL A 219 22.11 0.02 -14.85
N GLU A 220 23.22 0.46 -14.23
CA GLU A 220 24.57 0.06 -14.65
C GLU A 220 24.79 -1.45 -14.55
N ALA A 221 24.27 -2.10 -13.50
CA ALA A 221 24.37 -3.56 -13.35
C ALA A 221 23.62 -4.29 -14.48
N GLU A 222 22.40 -3.86 -14.79
CA GLU A 222 21.64 -4.38 -15.95
C GLU A 222 22.42 -4.20 -17.25
N GLN A 223 22.87 -2.97 -17.53
CA GLN A 223 23.56 -2.65 -18.78
C GLN A 223 24.90 -3.41 -18.92
N SER A 224 25.63 -3.59 -17.80
CA SER A 224 26.85 -4.40 -17.78
C SER A 224 26.56 -5.88 -18.08
N ALA A 225 25.51 -6.44 -17.53
CA ALA A 225 25.10 -7.82 -17.79
C ALA A 225 24.69 -8.02 -19.27
N LEU A 226 23.92 -7.08 -19.84
CA LEU A 226 23.53 -7.10 -21.26
C LEU A 226 24.77 -7.05 -22.20
N LYS A 227 25.73 -6.20 -21.88
CA LYS A 227 27.00 -6.12 -22.64
C LYS A 227 27.80 -7.44 -22.64
N LYS A 228 27.63 -8.25 -21.59
CA LYS A 228 28.21 -9.58 -21.43
C LYS A 228 27.37 -10.70 -22.05
N GLY A 229 26.27 -10.36 -22.74
CA GLY A 229 25.40 -11.32 -23.43
C GLY A 229 24.32 -11.93 -22.57
N ALA A 230 24.04 -11.38 -21.41
CA ALA A 230 22.93 -11.87 -20.59
C ALA A 230 21.57 -11.60 -21.26
N THR A 231 20.61 -12.49 -21.02
CA THR A 231 19.21 -12.25 -21.41
C THR A 231 18.64 -11.06 -20.63
N ARG A 232 17.56 -10.42 -21.15
CA ARG A 232 16.86 -9.32 -20.45
C ARG A 232 16.55 -9.67 -19.00
N LYS A 233 15.93 -10.85 -18.77
CA LYS A 233 15.60 -11.33 -17.42
C LYS A 233 16.84 -11.43 -16.53
N ALA A 234 17.89 -12.07 -16.98
CA ALA A 234 19.14 -12.21 -16.23
C ALA A 234 19.80 -10.86 -15.93
N ALA A 235 19.73 -9.91 -16.88
CA ALA A 235 20.28 -8.58 -16.68
C ALA A 235 19.50 -7.76 -15.64
N ILE A 236 18.17 -7.84 -15.62
CA ILE A 236 17.35 -7.23 -14.57
C ILE A 236 17.69 -7.85 -13.20
N MET A 237 17.88 -9.17 -13.15
CA MET A 237 18.24 -9.86 -11.90
C MET A 237 19.69 -9.53 -11.44
N ALA A 238 20.58 -9.12 -12.35
CA ALA A 238 21.88 -8.57 -11.94
C ALA A 238 21.75 -7.22 -11.20
N ALA A 239 20.75 -6.40 -11.53
CA ALA A 239 20.44 -5.20 -10.78
C ALA A 239 19.84 -5.53 -9.40
N TYR A 240 18.97 -6.54 -9.33
CA TYR A 240 18.46 -7.09 -8.05
C TYR A 240 19.62 -7.53 -7.15
N ASP A 241 20.57 -8.33 -7.69
CA ASP A 241 21.71 -8.83 -6.91
C ASP A 241 22.63 -7.68 -6.46
N ARG A 242 22.83 -6.64 -7.27
CA ARG A 242 23.60 -5.46 -6.84
C ARG A 242 22.96 -4.75 -5.66
N PHE A 243 21.60 -4.69 -5.62
CA PHE A 243 20.89 -4.08 -4.49
C PHE A 243 20.98 -4.93 -3.22
N TYR A 244 20.72 -6.25 -3.30
CA TYR A 244 20.58 -7.10 -2.11
C TYR A 244 21.88 -7.77 -1.66
N LYS A 245 22.91 -7.85 -2.53
CA LYS A 245 24.15 -8.59 -2.28
C LYS A 245 25.42 -7.79 -2.61
N GLY A 246 25.30 -6.70 -3.37
CA GLY A 246 26.40 -5.89 -3.84
C GLY A 246 26.71 -4.68 -2.98
N ASP A 247 27.36 -3.69 -3.59
CA ASP A 247 27.81 -2.45 -2.97
C ASP A 247 26.66 -1.59 -2.43
N ILE A 248 25.44 -1.70 -2.99
CA ILE A 248 24.26 -1.03 -2.44
C ILE A 248 23.87 -1.65 -1.10
N ALA A 249 23.89 -2.99 -0.99
CA ALA A 249 23.65 -3.68 0.27
C ALA A 249 24.68 -3.30 1.35
N ASP A 250 25.94 -3.19 0.98
CA ASP A 250 27.02 -2.80 1.92
C ASP A 250 26.75 -1.43 2.52
N GLU A 251 26.42 -0.44 1.68
CA GLU A 251 26.15 0.93 2.12
C GLU A 251 24.83 1.04 2.91
N PHE A 252 23.78 0.34 2.48
CA PHE A 252 22.52 0.30 3.19
C PHE A 252 22.66 -0.25 4.61
N VAL A 253 23.36 -1.39 4.76
CA VAL A 253 23.59 -2.02 6.05
C VAL A 253 24.45 -1.13 6.94
N ARG A 254 25.52 -0.52 6.40
CA ARG A 254 26.35 0.44 7.12
C ARG A 254 25.52 1.56 7.71
N GLY A 255 24.72 2.25 6.89
CA GLY A 255 23.90 3.38 7.32
C GLY A 255 22.79 2.99 8.29
N ALA A 256 22.17 1.80 8.12
CA ALA A 256 21.16 1.30 9.03
C ALA A 256 21.76 0.97 10.42
N GLN A 257 22.86 0.27 10.46
CA GLN A 257 23.53 -0.15 11.72
C GLN A 257 24.15 1.03 12.46
N GLU A 258 24.71 2.01 11.76
CA GLU A 258 25.23 3.25 12.34
C GLU A 258 24.16 4.00 13.16
N GLN A 259 22.89 3.89 12.77
CA GLN A 259 21.75 4.46 13.47
C GLN A 259 21.07 3.48 14.44
N GLY A 260 21.68 2.33 14.73
CA GLY A 260 21.17 1.32 15.66
C GLY A 260 20.15 0.35 15.05
N GLY A 261 20.02 0.29 13.71
CA GLY A 261 19.17 -0.68 13.02
C GLY A 261 19.73 -2.11 13.07
N LEU A 262 18.86 -3.10 12.85
CA LEU A 262 19.17 -4.52 13.01
C LEU A 262 19.43 -5.25 11.68
N ILE A 263 19.15 -4.62 10.55
CA ILE A 263 19.29 -5.26 9.22
C ILE A 263 20.76 -5.60 8.97
N THR A 264 21.00 -6.83 8.56
CA THR A 264 22.30 -7.35 8.18
C THR A 264 22.39 -7.63 6.68
N LYS A 265 23.60 -7.77 6.16
CA LYS A 265 23.81 -8.20 4.76
C LYS A 265 23.23 -9.60 4.49
N ALA A 266 23.24 -10.48 5.47
CA ALA A 266 22.65 -11.80 5.38
C ALA A 266 21.10 -11.73 5.27
N ASP A 267 20.46 -10.83 6.01
CA ASP A 267 19.01 -10.60 5.89
C ASP A 267 18.63 -10.11 4.49
N LEU A 268 19.39 -9.15 3.95
CA LEU A 268 19.17 -8.66 2.57
C LEU A 268 19.38 -9.78 1.54
N ALA A 269 20.48 -10.53 1.61
CA ALA A 269 20.82 -11.57 0.65
C ALA A 269 19.84 -12.75 0.65
N LYS A 270 19.19 -13.04 1.79
CA LYS A 270 18.20 -14.10 1.96
C LYS A 270 16.83 -13.72 1.44
N TRP A 271 16.49 -12.43 1.42
CA TRP A 271 15.18 -11.95 1.05
C TRP A 271 14.89 -12.15 -0.46
N LYS A 272 13.66 -12.50 -0.79
CA LYS A 272 13.15 -12.58 -2.17
C LYS A 272 11.63 -12.34 -2.19
N PRO A 273 11.09 -11.78 -3.28
CA PRO A 273 9.64 -11.70 -3.47
C PRO A 273 9.04 -13.09 -3.66
N LEU A 274 7.77 -13.24 -3.31
CA LEU A 274 7.00 -14.47 -3.49
C LEU A 274 5.86 -14.24 -4.49
N GLU A 275 5.59 -15.25 -5.31
CA GLU A 275 4.35 -15.37 -6.06
C GLU A 275 3.38 -16.25 -5.27
N GLU A 276 2.15 -15.79 -5.12
CA GLU A 276 1.13 -16.44 -4.33
C GLU A 276 -0.16 -16.61 -5.15
N GLU A 277 -0.96 -17.61 -4.78
CA GLU A 277 -2.36 -17.65 -5.24
C GLU A 277 -3.14 -16.57 -4.49
N PRO A 278 -3.86 -15.68 -5.20
CA PRO A 278 -4.66 -14.65 -4.55
C PRO A 278 -5.87 -15.26 -3.83
N THR A 279 -6.36 -14.58 -2.79
CA THR A 279 -7.70 -14.87 -2.25
C THR A 279 -8.77 -14.32 -3.20
N MET A 280 -9.92 -15.01 -3.29
CA MET A 280 -11.00 -14.64 -4.22
C MET A 280 -12.37 -14.95 -3.62
N VAL A 281 -13.33 -14.09 -3.91
CA VAL A 281 -14.76 -14.36 -3.75
C VAL A 281 -15.51 -13.95 -5.00
N ASN A 282 -16.63 -14.62 -5.28
CA ASN A 282 -17.58 -14.14 -6.27
C ASN A 282 -18.59 -13.21 -5.59
N TYR A 283 -18.72 -11.99 -6.07
CA TYR A 283 -19.72 -11.02 -5.62
C TYR A 283 -20.68 -10.69 -6.77
N LYS A 284 -21.91 -11.17 -6.66
CA LYS A 284 -22.98 -10.95 -7.67
C LYS A 284 -22.53 -11.25 -9.10
N GLY A 285 -21.82 -12.36 -9.30
CA GLY A 285 -21.33 -12.80 -10.61
C GLY A 285 -19.97 -12.21 -11.03
N ILE A 286 -19.34 -11.40 -10.20
CA ILE A 286 -18.02 -10.81 -10.44
C ILE A 286 -17.00 -11.45 -9.52
N ASP A 287 -15.93 -12.00 -10.08
CA ASP A 287 -14.81 -12.52 -9.30
C ASP A 287 -13.92 -11.38 -8.82
N VAL A 288 -13.79 -11.25 -7.50
CA VAL A 288 -13.00 -10.20 -6.83
C VAL A 288 -11.79 -10.82 -6.16
N TYR A 289 -10.61 -10.37 -6.55
CA TYR A 289 -9.33 -10.89 -6.10
C TYR A 289 -8.63 -9.93 -5.15
N LYS A 290 -8.02 -10.48 -4.11
CA LYS A 290 -7.18 -9.74 -3.15
C LYS A 290 -5.95 -10.58 -2.78
N LEU A 291 -4.96 -9.95 -2.19
CA LEU A 291 -3.80 -10.63 -1.62
C LEU A 291 -4.18 -11.40 -0.36
N GLN A 292 -3.28 -12.25 0.11
CA GLN A 292 -3.42 -13.10 1.29
C GLN A 292 -3.56 -12.27 2.60
N PRO A 293 -3.91 -12.90 3.76
CA PRO A 293 -4.23 -12.20 5.01
C PRO A 293 -3.07 -11.49 5.70
N TRP A 294 -1.86 -11.51 5.15
CA TRP A 294 -0.79 -10.59 5.52
C TRP A 294 -1.09 -9.15 5.08
N THR A 295 -2.13 -8.95 4.27
CA THR A 295 -2.73 -7.66 3.91
C THR A 295 -4.14 -7.53 4.50
N GLN A 296 -4.73 -6.35 4.37
CA GLN A 296 -6.15 -6.12 4.71
C GLN A 296 -7.12 -6.54 3.59
N GLY A 297 -6.60 -7.07 2.47
CA GLY A 297 -7.38 -7.43 1.29
C GLY A 297 -8.57 -8.34 1.57
N PRO A 298 -8.41 -9.47 2.28
CA PRO A 298 -9.51 -10.38 2.55
C PRO A 298 -10.64 -9.78 3.38
N ALA A 299 -10.40 -8.76 4.21
CA ALA A 299 -11.47 -8.07 4.95
C ALA A 299 -12.47 -7.39 3.98
N MET A 300 -11.99 -6.83 2.86
CA MET A 300 -12.86 -6.32 1.80
C MET A 300 -13.72 -7.44 1.18
N LEU A 301 -13.12 -8.61 0.90
CA LEU A 301 -13.83 -9.75 0.35
C LEU A 301 -14.92 -10.25 1.31
N GLN A 302 -14.61 -10.29 2.60
CA GLN A 302 -15.56 -10.66 3.65
C GLN A 302 -16.70 -9.65 3.75
N ALA A 303 -16.40 -8.35 3.75
CA ALA A 303 -17.43 -7.31 3.74
C ALA A 303 -18.35 -7.41 2.51
N LEU A 304 -17.80 -7.68 1.32
CA LEU A 304 -18.60 -7.91 0.10
C LEU A 304 -19.53 -9.12 0.25
N ASN A 305 -19.05 -10.24 0.80
CA ASN A 305 -19.89 -11.41 1.04
C ASN A 305 -21.03 -11.11 2.03
N ILE A 306 -20.79 -10.32 3.08
CA ILE A 306 -21.84 -9.87 4.01
C ILE A 306 -22.86 -8.98 3.27
N LEU A 307 -22.39 -8.01 2.50
CA LEU A 307 -23.22 -7.06 1.76
C LEU A 307 -24.03 -7.71 0.63
N GLU A 308 -23.61 -8.87 0.12
CA GLU A 308 -24.35 -9.61 -0.90
C GLU A 308 -25.75 -10.06 -0.43
N ASN A 309 -25.97 -10.15 0.90
CA ASN A 309 -27.24 -10.52 1.51
C ASN A 309 -28.27 -9.35 1.54
N PHE A 310 -27.90 -8.15 1.05
CA PHE A 310 -28.75 -6.97 1.06
C PHE A 310 -28.99 -6.44 -0.34
N ASP A 311 -30.18 -5.89 -0.57
CA ASP A 311 -30.49 -5.11 -1.79
C ASP A 311 -30.03 -3.66 -1.62
N LEU A 312 -28.73 -3.45 -1.77
CA LEU A 312 -28.12 -2.11 -1.63
C LEU A 312 -28.67 -1.11 -2.67
N LYS A 313 -29.15 -1.61 -3.82
CA LYS A 313 -29.68 -0.75 -4.88
C LYS A 313 -30.99 -0.10 -4.44
N SER A 314 -31.90 -0.86 -3.81
CA SER A 314 -33.17 -0.35 -3.32
C SER A 314 -33.01 0.65 -2.16
N MET A 315 -31.91 0.57 -1.40
CA MET A 315 -31.61 1.51 -0.33
C MET A 315 -31.30 2.92 -0.84
N GLY A 316 -30.90 3.05 -2.10
CA GLY A 316 -30.44 4.31 -2.70
C GLY A 316 -29.00 4.64 -2.33
N TYR A 317 -28.20 4.99 -3.34
CA TYR A 317 -26.77 5.31 -3.12
C TYR A 317 -26.60 6.46 -2.12
N ASN A 318 -25.73 6.25 -1.15
CA ASN A 318 -25.38 7.23 -0.12
C ASN A 318 -26.53 7.66 0.82
N SER A 319 -27.62 6.90 0.84
CA SER A 319 -28.70 7.10 1.84
C SER A 319 -28.22 6.68 3.23
N THR A 320 -28.91 7.13 4.28
CA THR A 320 -28.63 6.72 5.67
C THR A 320 -28.64 5.21 5.83
N GLN A 321 -29.62 4.52 5.24
CA GLN A 321 -29.72 3.06 5.29
C GLN A 321 -28.55 2.38 4.59
N TYR A 322 -28.17 2.88 3.39
CA TYR A 322 -27.00 2.38 2.64
C TYR A 322 -25.72 2.52 3.46
N ILE A 323 -25.43 3.74 3.94
CA ILE A 323 -24.21 4.03 4.72
C ILE A 323 -24.16 3.16 5.98
N HIS A 324 -25.27 3.06 6.70
CA HIS A 324 -25.40 2.26 7.91
C HIS A 324 -25.10 0.77 7.67
N THR A 325 -25.70 0.17 6.62
CA THR A 325 -25.50 -1.23 6.25
C THR A 325 -24.04 -1.50 5.87
N VAL A 326 -23.46 -0.64 5.01
CA VAL A 326 -22.05 -0.76 4.60
C VAL A 326 -21.12 -0.62 5.79
N TYR A 327 -21.35 0.36 6.67
CA TYR A 327 -20.54 0.58 7.87
C TYR A 327 -20.53 -0.64 8.78
N GLN A 328 -21.71 -1.23 9.10
CA GLN A 328 -21.78 -2.41 9.96
C GLN A 328 -21.11 -3.64 9.33
N ALA A 329 -21.32 -3.88 8.03
CA ALA A 329 -20.65 -4.99 7.33
C ALA A 329 -19.13 -4.86 7.36
N MET A 330 -18.61 -3.65 7.16
CA MET A 330 -17.18 -3.37 7.29
C MET A 330 -16.67 -3.54 8.72
N SER A 331 -17.43 -3.05 9.72
CA SER A 331 -17.07 -3.18 11.15
C SER A 331 -16.96 -4.65 11.56
N MET A 332 -17.87 -5.51 11.09
CA MET A 332 -17.80 -6.96 11.31
C MET A 332 -16.55 -7.59 10.67
N ALA A 333 -16.26 -7.23 9.43
CA ALA A 333 -15.07 -7.73 8.72
C ALA A 333 -13.77 -7.27 9.39
N PHE A 334 -13.75 -6.04 9.91
CA PHE A 334 -12.59 -5.53 10.65
C PHE A 334 -12.44 -6.18 12.04
N ALA A 335 -13.53 -6.45 12.74
CA ALA A 335 -13.48 -7.18 14.01
C ALA A 335 -12.89 -8.59 13.82
N ASP A 336 -13.30 -9.29 12.76
CA ASP A 336 -12.74 -10.60 12.41
C ASP A 336 -11.27 -10.48 11.98
N ARG A 337 -10.90 -9.46 11.17
CA ARG A 337 -9.52 -9.19 10.78
C ARG A 337 -8.63 -8.99 12.00
N ASP A 338 -9.01 -8.11 12.90
CA ASP A 338 -8.21 -7.75 14.07
C ASP A 338 -7.99 -8.93 15.02
N PHE A 339 -8.88 -9.92 14.97
CA PHE A 339 -8.78 -11.11 15.81
C PHE A 339 -8.01 -12.27 15.15
N TYR A 340 -8.21 -12.50 13.84
CA TYR A 340 -7.73 -13.71 13.15
C TYR A 340 -6.56 -13.49 12.20
N TYR A 341 -6.39 -12.27 11.64
CA TYR A 341 -5.36 -12.07 10.62
C TYR A 341 -3.98 -11.96 11.25
N GLY A 342 -3.00 -12.37 10.50
CA GLY A 342 -1.59 -12.32 10.84
C GLY A 342 -0.75 -12.79 9.68
N ASP A 343 0.53 -13.02 9.94
CA ASP A 343 1.45 -13.57 8.95
C ASP A 343 1.14 -15.07 8.73
N PRO A 344 0.64 -15.45 7.54
CA PRO A 344 0.27 -16.85 7.26
C PRO A 344 1.49 -17.78 7.20
N TYR A 345 2.70 -17.25 7.11
CA TYR A 345 3.93 -18.02 7.11
C TYR A 345 4.39 -18.39 8.52
N PHE A 346 3.87 -17.72 9.55
CA PHE A 346 4.08 -18.04 10.96
C PHE A 346 2.91 -18.76 11.60
N SER A 347 1.68 -18.49 11.13
CA SER A 347 0.46 -19.07 11.69
C SER A 347 -0.37 -19.73 10.62
N SER A 348 -0.46 -21.08 10.69
CA SER A 348 -1.37 -21.86 9.85
C SER A 348 -2.83 -21.86 10.33
N GLN A 349 -3.15 -21.08 11.39
CA GLN A 349 -4.45 -21.12 12.08
C GLN A 349 -5.43 -20.04 11.61
N ILE A 350 -5.10 -19.29 10.55
CA ILE A 350 -6.02 -18.30 10.02
C ILE A 350 -7.16 -19.01 9.28
N PRO A 351 -8.43 -18.88 9.72
CA PRO A 351 -9.56 -19.66 9.17
C PRO A 351 -10.12 -19.02 7.89
N MET A 352 -9.27 -18.86 6.86
CA MET A 352 -9.62 -18.10 5.65
C MET A 352 -10.81 -18.67 4.88
N LYS A 353 -10.95 -20.00 4.82
CA LYS A 353 -12.10 -20.62 4.15
C LYS A 353 -13.42 -20.30 4.86
N GLY A 354 -13.41 -20.36 6.19
CA GLY A 354 -14.56 -20.01 7.02
C GLY A 354 -14.90 -18.52 6.90
N LEU A 355 -13.91 -17.64 7.06
CA LEU A 355 -14.08 -16.19 6.96
C LEU A 355 -14.68 -15.74 5.61
N LEU A 356 -14.30 -16.41 4.51
CA LEU A 356 -14.77 -16.08 3.16
C LEU A 356 -15.95 -16.94 2.69
N SER A 357 -16.51 -17.83 3.54
CA SER A 357 -17.68 -18.63 3.18
C SER A 357 -18.95 -17.78 3.10
N LYS A 358 -19.85 -18.15 2.21
CA LYS A 358 -21.16 -17.48 2.06
C LYS A 358 -22.06 -17.73 3.26
N GLU A 359 -21.94 -18.90 3.88
CA GLU A 359 -22.70 -19.31 5.07
C GLU A 359 -22.31 -18.44 6.28
N TYR A 360 -21.01 -18.25 6.50
CA TYR A 360 -20.55 -17.35 7.56
C TYR A 360 -20.98 -15.90 7.30
N ALA A 361 -20.86 -15.44 6.07
CA ALA A 361 -21.30 -14.11 5.68
C ALA A 361 -22.81 -13.91 5.91
N LYS A 362 -23.65 -14.93 5.64
CA LYS A 362 -25.09 -14.89 5.92
C LYS A 362 -25.37 -14.80 7.42
N LEU A 363 -24.62 -15.55 8.24
CA LEU A 363 -24.71 -15.43 9.70
C LEU A 363 -24.35 -14.00 10.17
N ARG A 364 -23.25 -13.45 9.69
CA ARG A 364 -22.85 -12.08 10.06
C ARG A 364 -23.87 -11.04 9.58
N ALA A 365 -24.41 -11.19 8.38
CA ALA A 365 -25.45 -10.31 7.83
C ALA A 365 -26.71 -10.30 8.71
N SER A 366 -27.13 -11.45 9.28
CA SER A 366 -28.28 -11.54 10.16
C SER A 366 -28.10 -10.83 11.52
N GLN A 367 -26.87 -10.48 11.88
CA GLN A 367 -26.52 -9.74 13.09
C GLN A 367 -26.59 -8.22 12.89
N ILE A 368 -26.70 -7.73 11.66
CA ILE A 368 -26.81 -6.29 11.37
C ILE A 368 -28.17 -5.78 11.86
N ASN A 369 -28.16 -4.84 12.81
CA ASN A 369 -29.36 -4.17 13.25
C ASN A 369 -29.70 -3.01 12.30
N PRO A 370 -30.88 -3.01 11.64
CA PRO A 370 -31.22 -1.99 10.65
C PRO A 370 -31.50 -0.61 11.25
N SER A 371 -31.74 -0.52 12.56
CA SER A 371 -32.17 0.71 13.24
C SER A 371 -31.10 1.35 14.10
N MET A 372 -30.09 0.59 14.54
CA MET A 372 -29.10 1.05 15.50
C MET A 372 -27.73 0.46 15.21
N ASN A 373 -26.70 1.30 15.23
CA ASN A 373 -25.32 0.84 15.10
C ASN A 373 -24.88 0.11 16.38
N ASP A 374 -24.26 -1.05 16.21
CA ASP A 374 -23.56 -1.73 17.29
C ASP A 374 -22.08 -1.28 17.32
N GLY A 375 -21.75 -0.41 18.26
CA GLY A 375 -20.39 0.08 18.46
C GLY A 375 -19.43 -0.94 19.09
N ASN A 376 -19.98 -2.05 19.63
CA ASN A 376 -19.22 -3.10 20.33
C ASN A 376 -19.17 -4.40 19.54
N ILE A 377 -19.34 -4.32 18.22
CA ILE A 377 -19.32 -5.51 17.37
C ILE A 377 -18.00 -6.27 17.50
N GLY A 378 -18.10 -7.51 17.97
CA GLY A 378 -16.95 -8.38 18.15
C GLY A 378 -16.69 -9.30 16.96
N PRO A 379 -15.54 -10.04 16.99
CA PRO A 379 -15.27 -11.10 16.02
C PRO A 379 -16.30 -12.23 16.16
N GLY A 380 -16.61 -12.86 15.02
CA GLY A 380 -17.42 -14.07 14.98
C GLY A 380 -16.58 -15.35 15.10
N ASP A 381 -17.21 -16.51 14.94
CA ASP A 381 -16.52 -17.80 14.89
C ASP A 381 -16.63 -18.42 13.47
N PRO A 382 -15.60 -18.28 12.62
CA PRO A 382 -15.60 -18.81 11.26
C PRO A 382 -15.20 -20.31 11.16
N TYR A 383 -14.58 -20.90 12.20
CA TYR A 383 -14.05 -22.25 12.14
C TYR A 383 -15.08 -23.34 11.84
N PRO A 384 -16.33 -23.31 12.37
CA PRO A 384 -17.35 -24.30 12.02
C PRO A 384 -17.65 -24.32 10.52
N PHE A 385 -17.50 -23.19 9.81
CA PHE A 385 -17.76 -23.06 8.38
C PHE A 385 -16.65 -23.63 7.49
N GLU A 386 -15.57 -24.09 8.08
CA GLU A 386 -14.55 -24.90 7.39
C GLU A 386 -14.36 -26.30 8.02
N GLY A 387 -15.33 -26.74 8.85
CA GLY A 387 -15.35 -28.04 9.49
C GLY A 387 -14.31 -28.22 10.60
N LYS A 388 -13.87 -27.13 11.23
CA LYS A 388 -12.86 -27.17 12.29
C LYS A 388 -13.39 -26.67 13.62
N THR A 389 -12.71 -27.05 14.70
CA THR A 389 -12.93 -26.48 16.05
C THR A 389 -12.07 -25.24 16.20
N ASN A 390 -12.67 -24.17 16.74
CA ASN A 390 -11.96 -22.93 17.00
C ASN A 390 -10.96 -23.08 18.15
N PRO A 391 -9.65 -22.95 17.93
CA PRO A 391 -8.64 -23.05 18.97
C PRO A 391 -8.66 -21.83 19.91
N PHE A 392 -9.30 -20.72 19.51
CA PHE A 392 -9.41 -19.47 20.26
C PHE A 392 -10.75 -19.30 20.94
N LYS A 393 -11.56 -20.37 21.08
CA LYS A 393 -12.93 -20.28 21.61
C LYS A 393 -13.01 -19.65 23.00
N ALA A 394 -12.08 -19.96 23.89
CA ALA A 394 -12.01 -19.37 25.22
C ALA A 394 -11.70 -17.87 25.18
N LEU A 395 -10.76 -17.46 24.32
CA LEU A 395 -10.40 -16.05 24.12
C LEU A 395 -11.54 -15.27 23.47
N LEU A 396 -12.26 -15.87 22.54
CA LEU A 396 -13.43 -15.26 21.91
C LEU A 396 -14.56 -15.02 22.92
N ALA A 397 -14.77 -15.94 23.84
CA ALA A 397 -15.79 -15.84 24.89
C ALA A 397 -15.45 -14.80 26.00
N SER A 398 -14.18 -14.40 26.12
CA SER A 398 -13.73 -13.43 27.14
C SER A 398 -13.75 -11.97 26.65
N ARG A 399 -14.15 -11.72 25.41
CA ARG A 399 -14.30 -10.40 24.81
C ARG A 399 -15.77 -10.00 24.69
#